data_b6e50c0ed67be6f169e0c612f2caa74f
#
_entry.id   b6e50c0ed67be6f169e0c612f2caa74f
#
_cell.length_a   1.000
_cell.length_b   1.000
_cell.length_c   1.000
_cell.angle_alpha   90.00
_cell.angle_beta   90.00
_cell.angle_gamma   90.00
#
_symmetry.space_group_name_H-M   'P 1'
#
loop_
_entity.id
_entity.type
_entity.pdbx_description
1 polymer ?
#
loop_
_entity_poly.entity_id
_entity_poly.type
_entity_poly.pdbx_seq_one_letter_code
_entity_poly.pdbx_strand_id
1 'polypeptide(L)'
;ILKVMGFWIQLGVSGFRMDAVPFVISTKGAKVGKPVEQYNMLRTFREFLQWRKGDAIILAEANVLPDTDLEYFGDDGERLQMMFNFQVNQNTFYTLASADTAPLKKALKATRPRPATAQWGVFLRNHDELDLGRLSPEQRATVFAAFGPEPDMQLYERGIRRRIAPMLSGDRRRLELAYSLMLTLPGTPVFRYGDEIGMGDDLRLPERECARTPMQWSTEPHGGFTKHARPVARVISGGPYGYERVNVADQRRDPNSFLNWTERVIRMRREVPEISWGDFAVLRASRNDVLALRYDWRNNSVLCLHNFSAEACTVKFKSGAANPDEDALINLLSDDHSQVAADGRHSVVLEPYGYRWYRVGGLDYLLKRSEV
;
A
#
# COMPACT_ATOMS: atom_id res chain seq x y z
N ILE A 1 4.28 8.58 28.45
CA ILE A 1 3.62 7.87 27.32
C ILE A 1 2.54 6.95 27.87
N LEU A 2 2.82 5.95 28.75
CA LEU A 2 1.86 4.96 29.23
C LEU A 2 0.57 5.58 29.81
N LYS A 3 0.66 6.65 30.62
CA LYS A 3 -0.52 7.35 31.13
C LYS A 3 -1.40 7.95 30.02
N VAL A 4 -0.76 8.51 28.97
CA VAL A 4 -1.47 9.05 27.80
C VAL A 4 -2.17 7.94 27.03
N MET A 5 -1.47 6.82 26.80
CA MET A 5 -2.06 5.65 26.14
C MET A 5 -3.25 5.10 26.94
N GLY A 6 -3.10 4.99 28.26
CA GLY A 6 -4.18 4.54 29.15
C GLY A 6 -5.42 5.43 29.10
N PHE A 7 -5.25 6.72 29.07
CA PHE A 7 -6.34 7.70 28.95
C PHE A 7 -7.14 7.49 27.64
N TRP A 8 -6.46 7.40 26.50
CA TRP A 8 -7.13 7.22 25.22
C TRP A 8 -7.79 5.86 25.06
N ILE A 9 -7.18 4.78 25.59
CA ILE A 9 -7.82 3.46 25.62
C ILE A 9 -9.13 3.49 26.42
N GLN A 10 -9.16 4.19 27.55
CA GLN A 10 -10.40 4.38 28.33
C GLN A 10 -11.49 5.12 27.55
N LEU A 11 -11.10 6.05 26.67
CA LEU A 11 -12.04 6.73 25.76
C LEU A 11 -12.48 5.87 24.56
N GLY A 12 -11.98 4.65 24.42
CA GLY A 12 -12.47 3.68 23.45
C GLY A 12 -11.64 3.55 22.17
N VAL A 13 -10.46 4.19 22.06
CA VAL A 13 -9.59 3.97 20.88
C VAL A 13 -9.11 2.51 20.82
N SER A 14 -8.87 2.01 19.61
CA SER A 14 -8.51 0.60 19.38
C SER A 14 -7.02 0.36 19.22
N GLY A 15 -6.21 1.39 19.30
CA GLY A 15 -4.75 1.29 19.15
C GLY A 15 -4.12 2.65 18.87
N PHE A 16 -2.85 2.64 18.52
CA PHE A 16 -2.07 3.85 18.29
C PHE A 16 -1.19 3.73 17.05
N ARG A 17 -1.13 4.80 16.28
CA ARG A 17 0.02 5.07 15.42
C ARG A 17 1.09 5.73 16.26
N MET A 18 2.25 5.10 16.37
CA MET A 18 3.41 5.66 17.07
C MET A 18 4.33 6.33 16.05
N ASP A 19 4.42 7.64 16.17
CA ASP A 19 5.21 8.50 15.32
C ASP A 19 6.71 8.37 15.61
N ALA A 20 7.55 8.39 14.58
CA ALA A 20 9.01 8.49 14.65
C ALA A 20 9.64 7.57 15.72
N VAL A 21 9.26 6.31 15.74
CA VAL A 21 9.61 5.34 16.80
C VAL A 21 11.12 5.29 17.11
N PRO A 22 12.04 5.32 16.11
CA PRO A 22 13.48 5.32 16.41
C PRO A 22 13.89 6.47 17.34
N PHE A 23 13.28 7.65 17.20
CA PHE A 23 13.52 8.78 18.08
C PHE A 23 12.87 8.62 19.46
N VAL A 24 11.72 7.95 19.55
CA VAL A 24 11.00 7.72 20.81
C VAL A 24 11.81 6.82 21.72
N ILE A 25 12.39 5.74 21.18
CA ILE A 25 13.09 4.71 21.95
C ILE A 25 14.61 4.97 22.09
N SER A 26 15.17 5.98 21.40
CA SER A 26 16.60 6.29 21.50
C SER A 26 16.97 6.88 22.85
N THR A 27 18.18 6.55 23.34
CA THR A 27 18.74 7.15 24.56
C THR A 27 18.89 8.66 24.36
N LYS A 28 18.55 9.43 25.40
CA LYS A 28 18.58 10.90 25.40
C LYS A 28 19.40 11.42 26.58
N GLY A 29 19.99 12.59 26.40
CA GLY A 29 20.71 13.31 27.44
C GLY A 29 22.03 13.92 26.95
N ALA A 30 22.44 14.99 27.60
CA ALA A 30 23.62 15.77 27.22
C ALA A 30 24.96 14.99 27.27
N LYS A 31 24.98 13.84 27.96
CA LYS A 31 26.16 12.97 28.09
C LYS A 31 26.16 11.73 27.21
N VAL A 32 25.10 11.59 26.38
CA VAL A 32 24.99 10.44 25.46
C VAL A 32 25.79 10.76 24.20
N GLY A 33 26.82 10.00 23.95
CA GLY A 33 27.66 10.14 22.75
C GLY A 33 26.88 9.73 21.51
N LYS A 34 26.81 8.44 21.21
CA LYS A 34 25.97 7.89 20.11
C LYS A 34 24.64 7.39 20.67
N PRO A 35 23.49 7.86 20.16
CA PRO A 35 22.19 7.32 20.57
C PRO A 35 22.11 5.80 20.35
N VAL A 36 21.52 5.10 21.33
CA VAL A 36 21.24 3.67 21.27
C VAL A 36 19.74 3.45 21.41
N GLU A 37 19.17 2.63 20.55
CA GLU A 37 17.75 2.28 20.59
C GLU A 37 17.44 1.29 21.71
N GLN A 38 16.40 1.59 22.48
CA GLN A 38 15.97 0.78 23.62
C GLN A 38 14.72 -0.03 23.25
N TYR A 39 14.88 -1.07 22.48
CA TYR A 39 13.77 -1.88 21.96
C TYR A 39 12.85 -2.47 23.04
N ASN A 40 13.34 -2.70 24.25
CA ASN A 40 12.51 -3.18 25.37
C ASN A 40 11.37 -2.21 25.75
N MET A 41 11.50 -0.91 25.42
CA MET A 41 10.42 0.05 25.61
C MET A 41 9.19 -0.32 24.76
N LEU A 42 9.40 -0.84 23.56
CA LEU A 42 8.32 -1.27 22.66
C LEU A 42 7.53 -2.44 23.26
N ARG A 43 8.22 -3.41 23.85
CA ARG A 43 7.59 -4.48 24.60
C ARG A 43 6.74 -3.95 25.76
N THR A 44 7.29 -3.01 26.53
CA THR A 44 6.55 -2.38 27.64
C THR A 44 5.28 -1.68 27.15
N PHE A 45 5.33 -0.96 26.03
CA PHE A 45 4.16 -0.31 25.46
C PHE A 45 3.11 -1.32 24.99
N ARG A 46 3.53 -2.39 24.33
CA ARG A 46 2.65 -3.46 23.87
C ARG A 46 1.98 -4.17 25.04
N GLU A 47 2.74 -4.63 26.04
CA GLU A 47 2.22 -5.29 27.23
C GLU A 47 1.20 -4.40 27.96
N PHE A 48 1.53 -3.12 28.14
CA PHE A 48 0.63 -2.15 28.77
C PHE A 48 -0.72 -2.05 28.04
N LEU A 49 -0.71 -2.04 26.70
CA LEU A 49 -1.94 -1.98 25.90
C LEU A 49 -2.73 -3.29 25.99
N GLN A 50 -2.07 -4.41 25.79
CA GLN A 50 -2.72 -5.72 25.74
C GLN A 50 -3.40 -6.10 27.06
N TRP A 51 -2.83 -5.71 28.21
CA TRP A 51 -3.46 -5.88 29.51
C TRP A 51 -4.76 -5.07 29.66
N ARG A 52 -4.91 -3.96 28.94
CA ARG A 52 -6.10 -3.09 29.00
C ARG A 52 -7.12 -3.40 27.92
N LYS A 53 -6.64 -3.75 26.74
CA LYS A 53 -7.44 -4.05 25.57
C LYS A 53 -6.68 -5.05 24.71
N GLY A 54 -7.04 -6.33 24.80
CA GLY A 54 -6.30 -7.44 24.21
C GLY A 54 -6.15 -7.39 22.69
N ASP A 55 -7.07 -6.71 22.00
CA ASP A 55 -7.06 -6.50 20.55
C ASP A 55 -6.43 -5.16 20.12
N ALA A 56 -5.93 -4.35 21.05
CA ALA A 56 -5.27 -3.09 20.70
C ALA A 56 -3.92 -3.30 20.02
N ILE A 57 -3.65 -2.51 19.00
CA ILE A 57 -2.41 -2.59 18.21
C ILE A 57 -1.59 -1.30 18.29
N ILE A 58 -0.29 -1.44 18.03
CA ILE A 58 0.62 -0.32 17.74
C ILE A 58 1.06 -0.45 16.29
N LEU A 59 0.73 0.56 15.49
CA LEU A 59 1.26 0.76 14.14
C LEU A 59 2.41 1.77 14.22
N ALA A 60 3.62 1.33 13.98
CA ALA A 60 4.80 2.17 14.12
C ALA A 60 5.25 2.81 12.81
N GLU A 61 5.67 4.06 12.91
CA GLU A 61 6.41 4.73 11.85
C GLU A 61 7.91 4.63 12.16
N ALA A 62 8.57 3.72 11.43
CA ALA A 62 10.01 3.51 11.50
C ALA A 62 10.56 3.27 10.09
N ASN A 63 11.21 4.29 9.51
CA ASN A 63 11.91 4.13 8.23
C ASN A 63 13.34 3.64 8.49
N VAL A 64 13.49 2.36 8.78
CA VAL A 64 14.75 1.70 9.14
C VAL A 64 15.22 0.76 8.04
N LEU A 65 16.42 0.21 8.18
CA LEU A 65 16.97 -0.79 7.25
C LEU A 65 16.34 -2.17 7.52
N PRO A 66 16.20 -3.05 6.52
CA PRO A 66 15.61 -4.37 6.69
C PRO A 66 16.29 -5.22 7.77
N ASP A 67 17.60 -5.07 7.93
CA ASP A 67 18.37 -5.82 8.95
C ASP A 67 18.00 -5.43 10.38
N THR A 68 17.38 -4.25 10.56
CA THR A 68 16.92 -3.75 11.85
C THR A 68 15.41 -3.87 12.06
N ASP A 69 14.65 -4.18 11.02
CA ASP A 69 13.19 -4.31 11.11
C ASP A 69 12.75 -5.34 12.16
N LEU A 70 13.46 -6.48 12.22
CA LEU A 70 13.17 -7.56 13.15
C LEU A 70 13.34 -7.14 14.61
N GLU A 71 14.28 -6.23 14.90
CA GLU A 71 14.44 -5.68 16.26
C GLU A 71 13.21 -4.91 16.73
N TYR A 72 12.48 -4.27 15.81
CA TYR A 72 11.24 -3.56 16.16
C TYR A 72 10.07 -4.51 16.40
N PHE A 73 10.02 -5.62 15.70
CA PHE A 73 9.00 -6.65 15.94
C PHE A 73 9.33 -7.53 17.16
N GLY A 74 10.62 -7.78 17.42
CA GLY A 74 11.13 -8.77 18.35
C GLY A 74 11.18 -10.18 17.76
N ASP A 75 11.98 -11.06 18.33
CA ASP A 75 12.23 -12.39 17.78
C ASP A 75 10.95 -13.24 17.71
N ASP A 76 10.11 -13.16 18.74
CA ASP A 76 8.81 -13.84 18.83
C ASP A 76 7.63 -12.89 18.52
N GLY A 77 7.93 -11.70 18.02
CA GLY A 77 6.94 -10.66 17.76
C GLY A 77 6.38 -10.02 19.03
N GLU A 78 7.15 -9.99 20.11
CA GLU A 78 6.74 -9.48 21.42
C GLU A 78 6.81 -7.96 21.57
N ARG A 79 7.31 -7.24 20.54
CA ARG A 79 7.47 -5.78 20.55
C ARG A 79 6.33 -5.08 19.80
N LEU A 80 6.46 -4.82 18.53
CA LEU A 80 5.44 -4.15 17.73
C LEU A 80 4.57 -5.15 16.95
N GLN A 81 3.28 -4.86 16.82
CA GLN A 81 2.40 -5.66 15.96
C GLN A 81 2.47 -5.24 14.50
N MET A 82 2.64 -3.94 14.22
CA MET A 82 2.63 -3.41 12.87
C MET A 82 3.67 -2.31 12.66
N MET A 83 4.25 -2.27 11.47
CA MET A 83 5.12 -1.19 11.00
C MET A 83 4.78 -0.83 9.55
N PHE A 84 4.93 0.44 9.19
CA PHE A 84 4.87 0.85 7.79
C PHE A 84 6.06 0.34 7.00
N ASN A 85 5.82 -0.29 5.85
CA ASN A 85 6.86 -0.82 4.99
C ASN A 85 7.38 0.25 4.02
N PHE A 86 8.26 1.11 4.49
CA PHE A 86 8.86 2.19 3.68
C PHE A 86 9.74 1.64 2.56
N GLN A 87 10.42 0.52 2.77
CA GLN A 87 11.27 -0.06 1.75
C GLN A 87 10.48 -0.53 0.53
N VAL A 88 9.39 -1.26 0.75
CA VAL A 88 8.50 -1.67 -0.33
C VAL A 88 7.85 -0.44 -0.97
N ASN A 89 7.43 0.55 -0.18
CA ASN A 89 6.85 1.79 -0.67
C ASN A 89 7.77 2.51 -1.67
N GLN A 90 9.01 2.80 -1.28
CA GLN A 90 9.97 3.53 -2.13
C GLN A 90 10.28 2.77 -3.43
N ASN A 91 10.48 1.44 -3.34
CA ASN A 91 10.73 0.60 -4.51
C ASN A 91 9.48 0.45 -5.40
N THR A 92 8.27 0.55 -4.83
CA THR A 92 7.02 0.64 -5.61
C THR A 92 7.02 1.88 -6.48
N PHE A 93 7.38 3.05 -5.94
CA PHE A 93 7.43 4.29 -6.73
C PHE A 93 8.53 4.26 -7.79
N TYR A 94 9.68 3.66 -7.49
CA TYR A 94 10.69 3.44 -8.52
C TYR A 94 10.16 2.54 -9.65
N THR A 95 9.49 1.45 -9.32
CA THR A 95 8.89 0.54 -10.31
C THR A 95 7.80 1.24 -11.13
N LEU A 96 6.94 2.05 -10.51
CA LEU A 96 5.91 2.84 -11.21
C LEU A 96 6.53 3.89 -12.16
N ALA A 97 7.74 4.38 -11.87
CA ALA A 97 8.46 5.35 -12.68
C ALA A 97 9.24 4.72 -13.83
N SER A 98 9.86 3.56 -13.61
CA SER A 98 10.82 2.94 -14.52
C SER A 98 10.31 1.69 -15.23
N ALA A 99 9.20 1.11 -14.79
CA ALA A 99 8.72 -0.23 -15.14
C ALA A 99 9.70 -1.38 -14.77
N ASP A 100 10.82 -1.10 -14.11
CA ASP A 100 11.73 -2.14 -13.62
C ASP A 100 11.25 -2.70 -12.28
N THR A 101 10.83 -3.97 -12.28
CA THR A 101 10.33 -4.65 -11.09
C THR A 101 11.42 -5.29 -10.23
N ALA A 102 12.68 -5.31 -10.67
CA ALA A 102 13.75 -6.02 -9.95
C ALA A 102 14.00 -5.45 -8.54
N PRO A 103 14.08 -4.12 -8.33
CA PRO A 103 14.24 -3.54 -7.00
C PRO A 103 13.06 -3.83 -6.06
N LEU A 104 11.82 -3.77 -6.56
CA LEU A 104 10.63 -4.12 -5.78
C LEU A 104 10.63 -5.60 -5.40
N LYS A 105 10.97 -6.50 -6.31
CA LYS A 105 11.13 -7.94 -6.02
C LYS A 105 12.17 -8.19 -4.94
N LYS A 106 13.28 -7.45 -4.96
CA LYS A 106 14.33 -7.51 -3.92
C LYS A 106 13.80 -7.01 -2.57
N ALA A 107 13.11 -5.89 -2.55
CA ALA A 107 12.51 -5.33 -1.33
C ALA A 107 11.48 -6.28 -0.70
N LEU A 108 10.61 -6.88 -1.50
CA LEU A 108 9.63 -7.88 -1.05
C LEU A 108 10.29 -9.10 -0.42
N LYS A 109 11.39 -9.59 -0.99
CA LYS A 109 12.15 -10.71 -0.40
C LYS A 109 12.82 -10.32 0.91
N ALA A 110 13.39 -9.11 0.99
CA ALA A 110 14.08 -8.63 2.18
C ALA A 110 13.13 -8.42 3.37
N THR A 111 11.89 -8.00 3.11
CA THR A 111 10.87 -7.75 4.16
C THR A 111 9.94 -8.95 4.41
N ARG A 112 10.22 -10.12 3.80
CA ARG A 112 9.45 -11.36 4.02
C ARG A 112 9.62 -11.93 5.44
N PRO A 113 10.85 -12.01 6.01
CA PRO A 113 11.04 -12.51 7.36
C PRO A 113 10.34 -11.58 8.37
N ARG A 114 9.44 -12.14 9.16
CA ARG A 114 8.77 -11.47 10.28
C ARG A 114 8.13 -12.50 11.19
N PRO A 115 7.95 -12.21 12.48
CA PRO A 115 7.16 -13.06 13.38
C PRO A 115 5.71 -13.24 12.89
N ALA A 116 5.11 -14.39 13.15
CA ALA A 116 3.74 -14.70 12.73
C ALA A 116 2.69 -13.71 13.31
N THR A 117 2.98 -13.13 14.47
CA THR A 117 2.13 -12.15 15.15
C THR A 117 2.35 -10.70 14.68
N ALA A 118 3.30 -10.49 13.76
CA ALA A 118 3.63 -9.17 13.23
C ALA A 118 3.13 -8.99 11.80
N GLN A 119 2.84 -7.75 11.39
CA GLN A 119 2.34 -7.43 10.06
C GLN A 119 2.92 -6.12 9.53
N TRP A 120 3.12 -6.05 8.22
CA TRP A 120 3.46 -4.82 7.53
C TRP A 120 2.22 -3.98 7.22
N GLY A 121 2.30 -2.66 7.43
CA GLY A 121 1.38 -1.69 6.87
C GLY A 121 1.90 -1.25 5.49
N VAL A 122 1.18 -1.58 4.42
CA VAL A 122 1.54 -1.19 3.05
C VAL A 122 0.72 0.00 2.60
N PHE A 123 1.34 0.95 1.96
CA PHE A 123 0.70 2.22 1.58
C PHE A 123 1.32 2.78 0.30
N LEU A 124 0.60 3.63 -0.40
CA LEU A 124 1.15 4.45 -1.49
C LEU A 124 1.57 5.81 -0.95
N ARG A 125 0.60 6.59 -0.47
CA ARG A 125 0.86 7.90 0.13
C ARG A 125 0.31 7.97 1.54
N ASN A 126 0.95 8.82 2.35
CA ASN A 126 0.48 9.22 3.68
C ASN A 126 0.31 10.75 3.74
N HIS A 127 0.21 11.33 4.93
CA HIS A 127 0.07 12.76 5.17
C HIS A 127 1.40 13.54 5.07
N ASP A 128 2.53 12.86 4.94
CA ASP A 128 3.86 13.43 4.80
C ASP A 128 4.34 13.37 3.33
N GLU A 129 5.56 13.80 3.06
CA GLU A 129 6.18 13.61 1.75
C GLU A 129 6.37 12.13 1.43
N LEU A 130 6.44 11.80 0.15
CA LEU A 130 6.96 10.52 -0.30
C LEU A 130 8.47 10.52 -0.06
N ASP A 131 8.92 9.88 1.00
CA ASP A 131 10.35 9.79 1.30
C ASP A 131 11.03 8.78 0.35
N LEU A 132 12.07 9.23 -0.35
CA LEU A 132 12.86 8.45 -1.30
C LEU A 132 14.31 8.25 -0.80
N GLY A 133 14.55 8.50 0.48
CA GLY A 133 15.90 8.52 1.06
C GLY A 133 16.64 7.18 1.04
N ARG A 134 15.94 6.05 0.84
CA ARG A 134 16.55 4.71 0.74
C ARG A 134 16.87 4.28 -0.69
N LEU A 135 16.36 5.01 -1.69
CA LEU A 135 16.72 4.77 -3.09
C LEU A 135 18.13 5.29 -3.38
N SER A 136 18.80 4.69 -4.36
CA SER A 136 20.05 5.25 -4.87
C SER A 136 19.81 6.63 -5.50
N PRO A 137 20.85 7.47 -5.66
CA PRO A 137 20.73 8.77 -6.31
C PRO A 137 20.08 8.66 -7.71
N GLU A 138 20.45 7.66 -8.50
CA GLU A 138 19.93 7.42 -9.85
C GLU A 138 18.46 7.01 -9.84
N GLN A 139 18.10 6.10 -8.92
CA GLN A 139 16.70 5.68 -8.73
C GLN A 139 15.83 6.84 -8.27
N ARG A 140 16.34 7.66 -7.35
CA ARG A 140 15.63 8.85 -6.86
C ARG A 140 15.43 9.88 -7.97
N ALA A 141 16.46 10.13 -8.79
CA ALA A 141 16.36 11.01 -9.95
C ALA A 141 15.28 10.53 -10.93
N THR A 142 15.18 9.22 -11.18
CA THR A 142 14.13 8.62 -12.01
C THR A 142 12.73 8.90 -11.44
N VAL A 143 12.55 8.75 -10.13
CA VAL A 143 11.26 9.00 -9.47
C VAL A 143 10.91 10.48 -9.48
N PHE A 144 11.88 11.38 -9.24
CA PHE A 144 11.68 12.83 -9.35
C PHE A 144 11.26 13.23 -10.75
N ALA A 145 11.97 12.77 -11.78
CA ALA A 145 11.65 13.08 -13.16
C ALA A 145 10.22 12.64 -13.56
N ALA A 146 9.77 11.50 -13.02
CA ALA A 146 8.44 10.96 -13.33
C ALA A 146 7.29 11.62 -12.53
N PHE A 147 7.50 11.98 -11.25
CA PHE A 147 6.41 12.31 -10.34
C PHE A 147 6.52 13.65 -9.64
N GLY A 148 7.67 14.27 -9.68
CA GLY A 148 7.91 15.57 -9.07
C GLY A 148 9.06 16.30 -9.75
N PRO A 149 8.96 16.58 -11.10
CA PRO A 149 10.05 17.19 -11.85
C PRO A 149 10.34 18.63 -11.45
N GLU A 150 9.33 19.35 -10.96
CA GLU A 150 9.48 20.76 -10.60
C GLU A 150 9.93 20.92 -9.14
N PRO A 151 10.75 21.92 -8.81
CA PRO A 151 11.27 22.13 -7.47
C PRO A 151 10.18 22.30 -6.40
N ASP A 152 9.06 22.91 -6.73
CA ASP A 152 7.91 23.12 -5.82
C ASP A 152 7.13 21.83 -5.53
N MET A 153 7.38 20.76 -6.28
CA MET A 153 6.85 19.41 -6.04
C MET A 153 7.72 18.61 -5.07
N GLN A 154 8.92 19.10 -4.77
CA GLN A 154 9.93 18.38 -3.98
C GLN A 154 10.01 18.93 -2.56
N LEU A 155 10.51 18.14 -1.62
CA LEU A 155 10.70 18.51 -0.23
C LEU A 155 11.91 17.79 0.38
N TYR A 156 12.72 18.54 1.15
CA TYR A 156 13.88 18.02 1.89
C TYR A 156 14.91 17.26 1.02
N GLU A 157 15.06 17.63 -0.26
CA GLU A 157 16.01 17.03 -1.22
C GLU A 157 15.83 15.51 -1.48
N ARG A 158 14.91 14.88 -0.81
CA ARG A 158 14.67 13.43 -0.87
C ARG A 158 13.22 13.03 -0.99
N GLY A 159 12.29 13.95 -0.98
CA GLY A 159 10.86 13.65 -0.94
C GLY A 159 10.03 14.38 -1.98
N ILE A 160 8.86 13.83 -2.29
CA ILE A 160 7.85 14.43 -3.17
C ILE A 160 6.62 14.75 -2.33
N ARG A 161 6.15 16.01 -2.40
CA ARG A 161 5.01 16.51 -1.64
C ARG A 161 3.69 16.48 -2.41
N ARG A 162 3.50 15.51 -3.28
CA ARG A 162 2.30 15.35 -4.10
C ARG A 162 1.42 14.19 -3.67
N ARG A 163 0.13 14.22 -4.02
CA ARG A 163 -0.77 13.06 -3.92
C ARG A 163 -0.59 12.13 -5.12
N ILE A 164 -1.08 10.88 -4.99
CA ILE A 164 -0.88 9.84 -6.01
C ILE A 164 -1.56 10.21 -7.34
N ALA A 165 -2.77 10.78 -7.33
CA ALA A 165 -3.51 11.06 -8.55
C ALA A 165 -2.77 12.08 -9.45
N PRO A 166 -2.29 13.24 -8.97
CA PRO A 166 -1.48 14.14 -9.78
C PRO A 166 -0.12 13.53 -10.20
N MET A 167 0.52 12.71 -9.37
CA MET A 167 1.76 12.02 -9.75
C MET A 167 1.56 11.08 -10.94
N LEU A 168 0.41 10.44 -11.02
CA LEU A 168 0.05 9.56 -12.14
C LEU A 168 -0.75 10.28 -13.24
N SER A 169 -0.75 11.63 -13.24
CA SER A 169 -1.42 12.49 -14.23
C SER A 169 -2.93 12.26 -14.35
N GLY A 170 -3.57 11.74 -13.29
CA GLY A 170 -4.97 11.35 -13.29
C GLY A 170 -5.32 10.20 -14.23
N ASP A 171 -4.33 9.52 -14.83
CA ASP A 171 -4.57 8.34 -15.69
C ASP A 171 -5.20 7.21 -14.87
N ARG A 172 -6.43 6.89 -15.22
CA ARG A 172 -7.25 5.90 -14.55
C ARG A 172 -6.59 4.52 -14.49
N ARG A 173 -5.95 4.07 -15.55
CA ARG A 173 -5.29 2.76 -15.63
C ARG A 173 -4.09 2.69 -14.70
N ARG A 174 -3.30 3.77 -14.64
CA ARG A 174 -2.15 3.88 -13.73
C ARG A 174 -2.59 3.92 -12.26
N LEU A 175 -3.69 4.62 -11.96
CA LEU A 175 -4.28 4.64 -10.61
C LEU A 175 -4.76 3.25 -10.21
N GLU A 176 -5.52 2.57 -11.06
CA GLU A 176 -6.00 1.22 -10.80
C GLU A 176 -4.84 0.22 -10.62
N LEU A 177 -3.81 0.29 -11.47
CA LEU A 177 -2.59 -0.52 -11.30
C LEU A 177 -1.95 -0.29 -9.92
N ALA A 178 -1.74 0.96 -9.54
CA ALA A 178 -1.07 1.31 -8.28
C ALA A 178 -1.85 0.83 -7.06
N TYR A 179 -3.19 1.00 -7.05
CA TYR A 179 -4.02 0.54 -5.94
C TYR A 179 -4.27 -0.98 -5.97
N SER A 180 -4.38 -1.61 -7.14
CA SER A 180 -4.38 -3.06 -7.28
C SER A 180 -3.11 -3.65 -6.68
N LEU A 181 -1.95 -3.06 -7.02
CA LEU A 181 -0.68 -3.48 -6.43
C LEU A 181 -0.69 -3.33 -4.91
N MET A 182 -1.04 -2.16 -4.37
CA MET A 182 -1.09 -1.92 -2.92
C MET A 182 -1.99 -2.92 -2.21
N LEU A 183 -3.14 -3.24 -2.78
CA LEU A 183 -4.09 -4.20 -2.23
C LEU A 183 -3.62 -5.66 -2.32
N THR A 184 -2.62 -5.94 -3.16
CA THR A 184 -2.06 -7.29 -3.31
C THR A 184 -0.63 -7.42 -2.78
N LEU A 185 -0.01 -6.36 -2.31
CA LEU A 185 1.27 -6.47 -1.58
C LEU A 185 1.08 -7.21 -0.25
N PRO A 186 2.10 -7.99 0.19
CA PRO A 186 2.03 -8.68 1.47
C PRO A 186 1.99 -7.69 2.63
N GLY A 187 0.85 -7.64 3.31
CA GLY A 187 0.62 -6.70 4.41
C GLY A 187 -0.83 -6.22 4.50
N THR A 188 -1.07 -5.31 5.42
CA THR A 188 -2.35 -4.63 5.61
C THR A 188 -2.34 -3.32 4.82
N PRO A 189 -3.22 -3.14 3.82
CA PRO A 189 -3.29 -1.90 3.06
C PRO A 189 -3.75 -0.73 3.93
N VAL A 190 -3.04 0.39 3.81
CA VAL A 190 -3.37 1.63 4.52
C VAL A 190 -3.70 2.71 3.49
N PHE A 191 -4.96 3.10 3.43
CA PHE A 191 -5.44 4.18 2.59
C PHE A 191 -5.35 5.51 3.31
N ARG A 192 -5.05 6.54 2.55
CA ARG A 192 -5.24 7.91 2.98
C ARG A 192 -6.59 8.42 2.47
N TYR A 193 -7.34 9.18 3.28
CA TYR A 193 -8.60 9.79 2.84
C TYR A 193 -8.42 10.59 1.55
N GLY A 194 -9.40 10.49 0.67
CA GLY A 194 -9.42 11.17 -0.63
C GLY A 194 -8.65 10.48 -1.74
N ASP A 195 -7.78 9.51 -1.40
CA ASP A 195 -7.11 8.70 -2.41
C ASP A 195 -8.12 7.83 -3.17
N GLU A 196 -9.16 7.36 -2.48
CA GLU A 196 -10.26 6.54 -3.03
C GLU A 196 -11.11 7.26 -4.09
N ILE A 197 -11.06 8.58 -4.13
CA ILE A 197 -11.72 9.39 -5.16
C ILE A 197 -10.73 10.05 -6.13
N GLY A 198 -9.43 9.80 -5.98
CA GLY A 198 -8.40 10.42 -6.80
C GLY A 198 -8.20 11.92 -6.53
N MET A 199 -8.28 12.34 -5.25
CA MET A 199 -8.00 13.73 -4.87
C MET A 199 -6.61 14.20 -5.31
N GLY A 200 -6.54 15.45 -5.71
CA GLY A 200 -5.27 16.14 -6.01
C GLY A 200 -4.60 16.78 -4.81
N ASP A 201 -3.61 17.59 -5.11
CA ASP A 201 -2.86 18.41 -4.18
C ASP A 201 -2.97 19.91 -4.54
N ASP A 202 -2.67 20.81 -3.59
CA ASP A 202 -2.58 22.25 -3.82
C ASP A 202 -1.15 22.75 -3.54
N LEU A 203 -0.29 22.75 -4.55
CA LEU A 203 1.13 23.13 -4.43
C LEU A 203 1.35 24.56 -3.97
N ARG A 204 0.31 25.45 -3.97
CA ARG A 204 0.38 26.81 -3.42
C ARG A 204 0.50 26.81 -1.90
N LEU A 205 0.10 25.71 -1.23
CA LEU A 205 0.25 25.56 0.21
C LEU A 205 1.69 25.15 0.56
N PRO A 206 2.20 25.59 1.73
CA PRO A 206 3.57 25.30 2.12
C PRO A 206 3.78 23.83 2.46
N GLU A 207 5.01 23.36 2.26
CA GLU A 207 5.50 22.05 2.70
C GLU A 207 4.50 20.91 2.45
N ARG A 208 4.17 20.15 3.50
CA ARG A 208 3.26 19.00 3.49
C ARG A 208 1.77 19.39 3.40
N GLU A 209 1.43 20.64 3.68
CA GLU A 209 0.04 21.10 3.69
C GLU A 209 -0.63 20.99 2.31
N CYS A 210 0.17 21.05 1.24
CA CYS A 210 -0.33 20.88 -0.13
C CYS A 210 -1.09 19.56 -0.32
N ALA A 211 -0.71 18.52 0.37
CA ALA A 211 -1.35 17.21 0.31
C ALA A 211 -2.35 16.96 1.45
N ARG A 212 -2.53 17.89 2.40
CA ARG A 212 -3.39 17.76 3.60
C ARG A 212 -4.70 18.53 3.49
N THR A 213 -5.12 18.83 2.27
CA THR A 213 -6.37 19.55 1.99
C THR A 213 -7.60 18.78 2.48
N PRO A 214 -8.68 19.47 2.88
CA PRO A 214 -9.90 18.82 3.34
C PRO A 214 -10.55 17.92 2.27
N MET A 215 -11.33 16.94 2.72
CA MET A 215 -12.05 16.00 1.87
C MET A 215 -13.10 16.69 0.99
N GLN A 216 -13.22 16.22 -0.25
CA GLN A 216 -14.15 16.73 -1.26
C GLN A 216 -15.41 15.85 -1.30
N TRP A 217 -16.45 16.25 -0.56
CA TRP A 217 -17.67 15.45 -0.39
C TRP A 217 -18.69 15.65 -1.51
N SER A 218 -18.85 16.88 -2.01
CA SER A 218 -19.85 17.23 -3.01
C SER A 218 -19.43 18.45 -3.84
N THR A 219 -20.29 18.86 -4.77
CA THR A 219 -20.15 20.10 -5.55
C THR A 219 -20.59 21.36 -4.80
N GLU A 220 -21.09 21.24 -3.56
CA GLU A 220 -21.47 22.37 -2.73
C GLU A 220 -20.25 23.24 -2.36
N PRO A 221 -20.48 24.51 -1.94
CA PRO A 221 -19.39 25.38 -1.51
C PRO A 221 -18.43 24.68 -0.52
N HIS A 222 -17.14 24.89 -0.69
CA HIS A 222 -16.09 24.21 0.06
C HIS A 222 -16.14 22.68 -0.03
N GLY A 223 -16.61 22.16 -1.17
CA GLY A 223 -16.70 20.69 -1.40
C GLY A 223 -17.64 19.99 -0.42
N GLY A 224 -18.60 20.67 0.17
CA GLY A 224 -19.48 20.13 1.21
C GLY A 224 -18.76 19.81 2.53
N PHE A 225 -17.49 20.21 2.70
CA PHE A 225 -16.71 19.96 3.92
C PHE A 225 -17.19 20.80 5.10
N THR A 226 -17.53 22.07 4.85
CA THR A 226 -18.03 23.00 5.87
C THR A 226 -18.98 24.02 5.27
N LYS A 227 -19.95 24.49 6.06
CA LYS A 227 -20.83 25.61 5.72
C LYS A 227 -20.27 26.97 6.14
N HIS A 228 -19.13 26.98 6.84
CA HIS A 228 -18.52 28.23 7.28
C HIS A 228 -17.93 29.00 6.09
N ALA A 229 -18.22 30.28 5.99
CA ALA A 229 -17.82 31.13 4.85
C ALA A 229 -16.29 31.23 4.65
N ARG A 230 -15.49 31.03 5.71
CA ARG A 230 -14.03 31.07 5.68
C ARG A 230 -13.47 29.82 6.39
N PRO A 231 -13.29 28.71 5.69
CA PRO A 231 -12.68 27.51 6.27
C PRO A 231 -11.22 27.79 6.63
N VAL A 232 -10.74 27.17 7.71
CA VAL A 232 -9.33 27.28 8.15
C VAL A 232 -8.38 26.71 7.09
N ALA A 233 -8.73 25.58 6.49
CA ALA A 233 -7.99 24.96 5.40
C ALA A 233 -8.83 25.00 4.11
N ARG A 234 -8.19 25.35 3.01
CA ARG A 234 -8.86 25.41 1.70
C ARG A 234 -9.15 24.02 1.17
N VAL A 235 -10.36 23.84 0.66
CA VAL A 235 -10.67 22.71 -0.22
C VAL A 235 -10.17 23.05 -1.63
N ILE A 236 -9.63 22.07 -2.35
CA ILE A 236 -9.15 22.28 -3.70
C ILE A 236 -10.34 22.63 -4.60
N SER A 237 -10.28 23.79 -5.25
CA SER A 237 -11.30 24.28 -6.18
C SER A 237 -10.68 24.62 -7.53
N GLY A 238 -11.45 24.38 -8.58
CA GLY A 238 -11.01 24.58 -9.96
C GLY A 238 -9.96 23.54 -10.43
N GLY A 239 -9.63 23.62 -11.71
CA GLY A 239 -8.67 22.68 -12.32
C GLY A 239 -9.18 21.24 -12.39
N PRO A 240 -8.30 20.28 -12.72
CA PRO A 240 -8.69 18.88 -12.91
C PRO A 240 -9.05 18.15 -11.60
N TYR A 241 -8.60 18.64 -10.45
CA TYR A 241 -8.76 18.01 -9.14
C TYR A 241 -9.65 18.82 -8.18
N GLY A 242 -10.28 19.91 -8.64
CA GLY A 242 -11.23 20.69 -7.83
C GLY A 242 -12.46 19.86 -7.45
N TYR A 243 -13.07 20.21 -6.31
CA TYR A 243 -14.25 19.50 -5.79
C TYR A 243 -15.44 19.53 -6.75
N GLU A 244 -15.46 20.46 -7.71
CA GLU A 244 -16.46 20.55 -8.76
C GLU A 244 -16.40 19.37 -9.73
N ARG A 245 -15.27 18.64 -9.77
CA ARG A 245 -15.02 17.49 -10.66
C ARG A 245 -14.69 16.21 -9.91
N VAL A 246 -14.00 16.33 -8.79
CA VAL A 246 -13.56 15.18 -7.98
C VAL A 246 -14.24 15.27 -6.63
N ASN A 247 -15.31 14.52 -6.43
CA ASN A 247 -16.03 14.49 -5.17
C ASN A 247 -16.74 13.14 -4.96
N VAL A 248 -17.05 12.86 -3.69
CA VAL A 248 -17.68 11.60 -3.29
C VAL A 248 -19.09 11.47 -3.86
N ALA A 249 -19.91 12.55 -3.83
CA ALA A 249 -21.32 12.48 -4.20
C ALA A 249 -21.52 12.08 -5.66
N ASP A 250 -20.76 12.65 -6.57
CA ASP A 250 -20.84 12.32 -8.00
C ASP A 250 -20.27 10.93 -8.27
N GLN A 251 -19.14 10.60 -7.69
CA GLN A 251 -18.53 9.28 -7.89
C GLN A 251 -19.38 8.13 -7.34
N ARG A 252 -20.13 8.33 -6.27
CA ARG A 252 -21.09 7.31 -5.79
C ARG A 252 -22.21 7.00 -6.79
N ARG A 253 -22.59 7.95 -7.60
CA ARG A 253 -23.67 7.80 -8.61
C ARG A 253 -23.17 7.16 -9.90
N ASP A 254 -21.88 7.27 -10.19
CA ASP A 254 -21.26 6.67 -11.38
C ASP A 254 -20.70 5.28 -11.06
N PRO A 255 -21.32 4.18 -11.54
CA PRO A 255 -20.84 2.82 -11.29
C PRO A 255 -19.42 2.55 -11.81
N ASN A 256 -18.96 3.35 -12.78
CA ASN A 256 -17.62 3.25 -13.35
C ASN A 256 -16.61 4.20 -12.71
N SER A 257 -16.99 4.94 -11.67
CA SER A 257 -16.10 5.86 -10.96
C SER A 257 -14.92 5.13 -10.30
N PHE A 258 -13.89 5.91 -9.95
CA PHE A 258 -12.74 5.38 -9.22
C PHE A 258 -13.12 4.95 -7.80
N LEU A 259 -14.02 5.66 -7.15
CA LEU A 259 -14.56 5.29 -5.84
C LEU A 259 -15.24 3.92 -5.86
N ASN A 260 -16.14 3.71 -6.82
CA ASN A 260 -16.88 2.45 -6.94
C ASN A 260 -15.97 1.29 -7.37
N TRP A 261 -14.97 1.54 -8.20
CA TRP A 261 -13.92 0.57 -8.49
C TRP A 261 -13.13 0.21 -7.22
N THR A 262 -12.67 1.21 -6.46
CA THR A 262 -11.93 1.01 -5.20
C THR A 262 -12.73 0.17 -4.22
N GLU A 263 -14.02 0.45 -4.07
CA GLU A 263 -14.93 -0.33 -3.21
C GLU A 263 -15.00 -1.80 -3.65
N ARG A 264 -15.17 -2.06 -4.96
CA ARG A 264 -15.22 -3.43 -5.49
C ARG A 264 -13.93 -4.20 -5.22
N VAL A 265 -12.78 -3.57 -5.45
CA VAL A 265 -11.49 -4.25 -5.26
C VAL A 265 -11.18 -4.47 -3.78
N ILE A 266 -11.58 -3.57 -2.89
CA ILE A 266 -11.48 -3.76 -1.44
C ILE A 266 -12.38 -4.93 -0.99
N ARG A 267 -13.61 -5.03 -1.51
CA ARG A 267 -14.49 -6.18 -1.22
C ARG A 267 -13.85 -7.48 -1.69
N MET A 268 -13.35 -7.54 -2.93
CA MET A 268 -12.63 -8.70 -3.45
C MET A 268 -11.44 -9.07 -2.56
N ARG A 269 -10.64 -8.08 -2.15
CA ARG A 269 -9.50 -8.30 -1.25
C ARG A 269 -9.90 -8.96 0.08
N ARG A 270 -11.07 -8.60 0.62
CA ARG A 270 -11.61 -9.22 1.85
C ARG A 270 -12.08 -10.66 1.65
N GLU A 271 -12.51 -11.01 0.44
CA GLU A 271 -12.93 -12.37 0.07
C GLU A 271 -11.76 -13.27 -0.33
N VAL A 272 -10.54 -12.73 -0.37
CA VAL A 272 -9.30 -13.44 -0.72
C VAL A 272 -8.36 -13.47 0.48
N PRO A 273 -8.63 -14.32 1.49
CA PRO A 273 -7.82 -14.39 2.71
C PRO A 273 -6.38 -14.82 2.45
N GLU A 274 -6.11 -15.50 1.35
CA GLU A 274 -4.78 -15.94 0.93
C GLU A 274 -3.78 -14.78 0.89
N ILE A 275 -4.19 -13.61 0.38
CA ILE A 275 -3.31 -12.44 0.33
C ILE A 275 -3.00 -11.89 1.74
N SER A 276 -3.90 -12.11 2.71
CA SER A 276 -3.75 -11.62 4.09
C SER A 276 -2.99 -12.57 4.99
N TRP A 277 -3.26 -13.86 4.86
CA TRP A 277 -2.80 -14.90 5.79
C TRP A 277 -1.80 -15.86 5.18
N GLY A 278 -1.75 -15.91 3.84
CA GLY A 278 -0.92 -16.85 3.11
C GLY A 278 0.55 -16.47 3.07
N ASP A 279 1.37 -17.50 2.85
CA ASP A 279 2.74 -17.32 2.46
C ASP A 279 2.81 -16.80 1.03
N PHE A 280 3.65 -15.79 0.81
CA PHE A 280 3.79 -15.24 -0.53
C PHE A 280 5.11 -15.66 -1.21
N ALA A 281 5.06 -15.76 -2.52
CA ALA A 281 6.21 -15.96 -3.38
C ALA A 281 6.19 -14.99 -4.57
N VAL A 282 7.38 -14.53 -4.94
CA VAL A 282 7.58 -13.77 -6.18
C VAL A 282 7.87 -14.76 -7.29
N LEU A 283 6.96 -14.91 -8.25
CA LEU A 283 7.11 -15.82 -9.37
C LEU A 283 8.03 -15.24 -10.45
N ARG A 284 8.67 -16.14 -11.19
CA ARG A 284 9.44 -15.78 -12.38
C ARG A 284 8.47 -15.57 -13.56
N ALA A 285 8.39 -14.36 -14.05
CA ALA A 285 7.70 -13.98 -15.27
C ALA A 285 8.68 -13.85 -16.44
N SER A 286 8.20 -14.00 -17.67
CA SER A 286 9.02 -13.86 -18.88
C SER A 286 9.44 -12.41 -19.17
N ARG A 287 8.93 -11.45 -18.39
CA ARG A 287 9.16 -10.00 -18.56
C ARG A 287 9.62 -9.35 -17.26
N ASN A 288 10.49 -8.36 -17.37
CA ASN A 288 10.99 -7.61 -16.21
C ASN A 288 10.05 -6.50 -15.75
N ASP A 289 9.17 -6.04 -16.64
CA ASP A 289 8.15 -5.01 -16.39
C ASP A 289 6.84 -5.60 -15.83
N VAL A 290 6.82 -6.91 -15.56
CA VAL A 290 5.69 -7.59 -14.92
C VAL A 290 6.09 -8.14 -13.55
N LEU A 291 5.31 -7.79 -12.54
CA LEU A 291 5.37 -8.41 -11.21
C LEU A 291 4.30 -9.50 -11.13
N ALA A 292 4.72 -10.70 -10.73
CA ALA A 292 3.86 -11.83 -10.45
C ALA A 292 4.04 -12.26 -8.99
N LEU A 293 2.96 -12.20 -8.21
CA LEU A 293 2.92 -12.62 -6.81
C LEU A 293 1.98 -13.80 -6.66
N ARG A 294 2.39 -14.81 -5.91
CA ARG A 294 1.56 -15.95 -5.52
C ARG A 294 1.39 -15.96 -4.01
N TYR A 295 0.21 -16.32 -3.55
CA TYR A 295 -0.15 -16.49 -2.15
C TYR A 295 -0.76 -17.86 -1.95
N ASP A 296 -0.28 -18.60 -0.96
CA ASP A 296 -0.75 -19.94 -0.61
C ASP A 296 -1.28 -19.96 0.82
N TRP A 297 -2.53 -20.39 1.00
CA TRP A 297 -3.16 -20.53 2.31
C TRP A 297 -4.24 -21.62 2.31
N ARG A 298 -4.17 -22.58 3.26
CA ARG A 298 -5.15 -23.65 3.45
C ARG A 298 -5.55 -24.36 2.14
N ASN A 299 -4.60 -24.83 1.36
CA ASN A 299 -4.80 -25.49 0.08
C ASN A 299 -5.40 -24.61 -1.03
N ASN A 300 -5.57 -23.32 -0.81
CA ASN A 300 -5.97 -22.37 -1.83
C ASN A 300 -4.78 -21.51 -2.24
N SER A 301 -4.76 -21.12 -3.51
CA SER A 301 -3.71 -20.26 -4.04
C SER A 301 -4.31 -19.13 -4.85
N VAL A 302 -3.72 -17.94 -4.70
CA VAL A 302 -4.07 -16.76 -5.49
C VAL A 302 -2.81 -16.20 -6.14
N LEU A 303 -2.95 -15.75 -7.37
CA LEU A 303 -1.88 -15.20 -8.17
C LEU A 303 -2.27 -13.82 -8.67
N CYS A 304 -1.39 -12.83 -8.45
CA CYS A 304 -1.61 -11.45 -8.84
C CYS A 304 -0.54 -11.00 -9.83
N LEU A 305 -0.96 -10.50 -10.98
CA LEU A 305 -0.10 -9.98 -12.05
C LEU A 305 -0.28 -8.47 -12.21
N HIS A 306 0.82 -7.75 -12.41
CA HIS A 306 0.81 -6.29 -12.64
C HIS A 306 1.80 -5.93 -13.74
N ASN A 307 1.30 -5.33 -14.82
CA ASN A 307 2.09 -4.80 -15.94
C ASN A 307 2.38 -3.31 -15.71
N PHE A 308 3.64 -2.95 -15.52
CA PHE A 308 4.06 -1.56 -15.30
C PHE A 308 4.36 -0.82 -16.60
N SER A 309 4.31 -1.51 -17.75
CA SER A 309 4.56 -0.91 -19.07
C SER A 309 3.37 -0.11 -19.57
N ALA A 310 3.65 0.95 -20.33
CA ALA A 310 2.67 1.69 -21.11
C ALA A 310 2.16 0.91 -22.35
N GLU A 311 2.68 -0.29 -22.58
CA GLU A 311 2.34 -1.14 -23.70
C GLU A 311 1.65 -2.42 -23.24
N ALA A 312 0.76 -2.94 -24.08
CA ALA A 312 0.21 -4.27 -23.87
C ALA A 312 1.30 -5.34 -24.03
N CYS A 313 1.23 -6.38 -23.23
CA CYS A 313 2.25 -7.43 -23.28
C CYS A 313 1.67 -8.82 -23.05
N THR A 314 2.31 -9.82 -23.63
CA THR A 314 2.06 -11.22 -23.28
C THR A 314 3.10 -11.68 -22.27
N VAL A 315 2.65 -12.14 -21.11
CA VAL A 315 3.51 -12.69 -20.08
C VAL A 315 3.35 -14.21 -19.97
N LYS A 316 4.47 -14.92 -19.91
CA LYS A 316 4.50 -16.35 -19.67
C LYS A 316 5.08 -16.64 -18.30
N PHE A 317 4.44 -17.54 -17.55
CA PHE A 317 4.87 -17.94 -16.20
C PHE A 317 4.33 -19.33 -15.86
N LYS A 318 4.89 -19.95 -14.81
CA LYS A 318 4.33 -21.12 -14.16
C LYS A 318 3.53 -20.68 -12.95
N SER A 319 2.32 -21.19 -12.78
CA SER A 319 1.47 -20.88 -11.63
C SER A 319 2.05 -21.44 -10.32
N GLY A 320 2.79 -22.56 -10.42
CA GLY A 320 3.26 -23.35 -9.28
C GLY A 320 2.19 -24.29 -8.71
N ALA A 321 1.11 -24.57 -9.44
CA ALA A 321 0.15 -25.59 -9.05
C ALA A 321 0.86 -26.93 -8.89
N ALA A 322 0.47 -27.68 -7.84
CA ALA A 322 1.05 -28.99 -7.56
C ALA A 322 0.53 -30.05 -8.53
N ASN A 323 -0.72 -29.93 -8.96
CA ASN A 323 -1.38 -30.82 -9.90
C ASN A 323 -1.60 -30.07 -11.23
N PRO A 324 -1.02 -30.55 -12.36
CA PRO A 324 -1.24 -29.93 -13.67
C PRO A 324 -2.70 -29.95 -14.13
N ASP A 325 -3.49 -30.95 -13.72
CA ASP A 325 -4.91 -31.06 -14.10
C ASP A 325 -5.79 -30.01 -13.39
N GLU A 326 -5.29 -29.44 -12.29
CA GLU A 326 -5.93 -28.36 -11.53
C GLU A 326 -5.30 -26.99 -11.82
N ASP A 327 -4.41 -26.89 -12.80
CA ASP A 327 -3.68 -25.66 -13.14
C ASP A 327 -4.49 -24.78 -14.09
N ALA A 328 -5.68 -24.38 -13.65
CA ALA A 328 -6.49 -23.36 -14.28
C ALA A 328 -6.42 -22.05 -13.47
N LEU A 329 -6.46 -20.91 -14.13
CA LEU A 329 -6.48 -19.61 -13.49
C LEU A 329 -7.83 -18.94 -13.72
N ILE A 330 -8.61 -18.80 -12.65
CA ILE A 330 -9.92 -18.14 -12.67
C ILE A 330 -9.73 -16.69 -12.26
N ASN A 331 -9.99 -15.75 -13.18
CA ASN A 331 -9.89 -14.33 -12.88
C ASN A 331 -11.00 -13.92 -11.90
N LEU A 332 -10.60 -13.24 -10.83
CA LEU A 332 -11.51 -12.79 -9.76
C LEU A 332 -12.15 -11.44 -10.05
N LEU A 333 -11.67 -10.71 -11.07
CA LEU A 333 -12.10 -9.35 -11.39
C LEU A 333 -12.83 -9.26 -12.75
N SER A 334 -12.71 -10.28 -13.59
CA SER A 334 -13.33 -10.35 -14.93
C SER A 334 -13.47 -11.80 -15.39
N ASP A 335 -14.04 -12.02 -16.57
CA ASP A 335 -14.22 -13.35 -17.19
C ASP A 335 -13.01 -13.82 -18.00
N ASP A 336 -11.87 -13.12 -17.88
CA ASP A 336 -10.62 -13.42 -18.60
C ASP A 336 -9.81 -14.48 -17.84
N HIS A 337 -10.14 -15.75 -18.06
CA HIS A 337 -9.52 -16.90 -17.43
C HIS A 337 -8.32 -17.39 -18.25
N SER A 338 -7.46 -18.23 -17.64
CA SER A 338 -6.30 -18.81 -18.33
C SER A 338 -6.17 -20.29 -18.03
N GLN A 339 -5.93 -21.09 -19.09
CA GLN A 339 -5.60 -22.51 -19.01
C GLN A 339 -4.09 -22.71 -19.19
N VAL A 340 -3.55 -23.73 -18.57
CA VAL A 340 -2.16 -24.09 -18.73
C VAL A 340 -1.93 -24.67 -20.14
N ALA A 341 -0.86 -24.25 -20.79
CA ALA A 341 -0.44 -24.78 -22.09
C ALA A 341 0.34 -26.11 -21.92
N ALA A 342 0.55 -26.84 -23.02
CA ALA A 342 1.27 -28.11 -23.04
C ALA A 342 2.71 -28.01 -22.48
N ASP A 343 3.32 -26.83 -22.49
CA ASP A 343 4.64 -26.58 -21.90
C ASP A 343 4.60 -26.34 -20.37
N GLY A 344 3.44 -26.49 -19.74
CA GLY A 344 3.24 -26.27 -18.32
C GLY A 344 3.31 -24.78 -17.91
N ARG A 345 2.99 -23.87 -18.83
CA ARG A 345 2.97 -22.43 -18.57
C ARG A 345 1.64 -21.81 -18.93
N HIS A 346 1.30 -20.77 -18.20
CA HIS A 346 0.24 -19.85 -18.59
C HIS A 346 0.80 -18.77 -19.52
N SER A 347 -0.02 -18.32 -20.46
CA SER A 347 0.26 -17.20 -21.37
C SER A 347 -0.88 -16.21 -21.26
N VAL A 348 -0.65 -15.08 -20.60
CA VAL A 348 -1.66 -14.07 -20.31
C VAL A 348 -1.32 -12.77 -21.02
N VAL A 349 -2.32 -12.18 -21.66
CA VAL A 349 -2.23 -10.83 -22.22
C VAL A 349 -2.62 -9.82 -21.15
N LEU A 350 -1.75 -8.84 -20.93
CA LEU A 350 -2.02 -7.71 -20.05
C LEU A 350 -2.03 -6.44 -20.88
N GLU A 351 -3.04 -5.62 -20.69
CA GLU A 351 -3.15 -4.29 -21.30
C GLU A 351 -2.08 -3.34 -20.76
N PRO A 352 -1.88 -2.16 -21.36
CA PRO A 352 -1.06 -1.10 -20.76
C PRO A 352 -1.51 -0.80 -19.33
N TYR A 353 -0.58 -0.93 -18.38
CA TYR A 353 -0.87 -0.81 -16.93
C TYR A 353 -1.94 -1.78 -16.43
N GLY A 354 -2.11 -2.92 -17.10
CA GLY A 354 -3.09 -3.94 -16.77
C GLY A 354 -2.67 -4.78 -15.57
N TYR A 355 -3.66 -5.34 -14.89
CA TYR A 355 -3.46 -6.22 -13.74
C TYR A 355 -4.48 -7.36 -13.75
N ARG A 356 -4.16 -8.49 -13.11
CA ARG A 356 -5.06 -9.65 -12.97
C ARG A 356 -4.91 -10.26 -11.59
N TRP A 357 -6.03 -10.66 -11.01
CA TRP A 357 -6.06 -11.47 -9.80
C TRP A 357 -6.69 -12.80 -10.14
N TYR A 358 -5.93 -13.86 -10.00
CA TYR A 358 -6.37 -15.22 -10.34
C TYR A 358 -6.44 -16.09 -9.11
N ARG A 359 -7.49 -16.90 -9.02
CA ARG A 359 -7.49 -18.08 -8.19
C ARG A 359 -6.91 -19.24 -9.00
N VAL A 360 -6.02 -20.01 -8.38
CA VAL A 360 -5.44 -21.22 -8.98
C VAL A 360 -6.35 -22.39 -8.64
N GLY A 361 -6.70 -23.22 -9.62
CA GLY A 361 -7.61 -24.34 -9.51
C GLY A 361 -8.97 -24.08 -10.18
N GLY A 362 -9.78 -25.12 -10.30
CA GLY A 362 -11.10 -25.07 -10.93
C GLY A 362 -12.18 -24.39 -10.06
N LEU A 363 -13.43 -24.39 -10.55
CA LEU A 363 -14.60 -23.85 -9.84
C LEU A 363 -14.99 -24.64 -8.58
N ASP A 364 -14.40 -25.79 -8.36
CA ASP A 364 -14.64 -26.65 -7.18
C ASP A 364 -14.40 -25.95 -5.83
N TYR A 365 -13.61 -24.89 -5.84
CA TYR A 365 -13.43 -24.02 -4.68
C TYR A 365 -14.75 -23.37 -4.22
N LEU A 366 -15.65 -23.03 -5.14
CA LEU A 366 -16.96 -22.44 -4.80
C LEU A 366 -17.85 -23.46 -4.10
N LEU A 367 -17.74 -24.73 -4.46
CA LEU A 367 -18.47 -25.83 -3.84
C LEU A 367 -17.92 -26.14 -2.43
N LYS A 368 -16.60 -26.10 -2.25
CA LYS A 368 -15.95 -26.32 -0.94
C LYS A 368 -16.22 -25.22 0.08
N ARG A 369 -16.60 -24.02 -0.35
CA ARG A 369 -16.92 -22.89 0.54
C ARG A 369 -18.31 -23.00 1.21
N SER A 370 -19.19 -23.83 0.64
CA SER A 370 -20.53 -24.10 1.22
C SER A 370 -20.52 -25.21 2.28
N GLU A 371 -19.38 -25.84 2.54
CA GLU A 371 -19.22 -26.96 3.50
C GLU A 371 -18.52 -26.54 4.81
N VAL A 372 -18.35 -25.22 5.09
CA VAL A 372 -17.71 -24.70 6.32
C VAL A 372 -18.71 -23.94 7.18
#